data_25d2876dc643058e78f4399fe27906e9
#
_entry.id   25d2876dc643058e78f4399fe27906e9
#
_cell.length_a   1.000
_cell.length_b   1.000
_cell.length_c   1.000
_cell.angle_alpha   90.00
_cell.angle_beta   90.00
_cell.angle_gamma   90.00
#
_symmetry.space_group_name_H-M   'P 1'
#
loop_
_entity.id
_entity.type
_entity.pdbx_description
1 polymer ?
#
loop_
_entity_poly.entity_id
_entity_poly.type
_entity_poly.pdbx_seq_one_letter_code
_entity_poly.pdbx_strand_id
1 'polypeptide(L)'
;VDIYRPTFEQVAQSAVISVKKPSALSSSLLAVLKLGLGGVAGAAAISAYRQGWTLPHLPSISFLSSLSFTNISSSNHQFWSGVGIASVAQFSLTLSLGVWASTKLDVQQEFTHYKPHRPASTARLIRLKRSRSATVTQIPVLNPRQWRPFTLTSKVEVAPNVYQLAFSLPNATDILNLPTGQHVALRALINGTQVTRSYTPISNTKDIGHIELLIKTYPNGAMTQHLARMTPGDTIEMRGPKGAMTYSSQYAQTIGMIAGGTGITPMYQVIRAICEDESDATRVSLLYANNTEEDILMREELEGLAKKFPQKLEVRYVLSRVGDDWKGYRGFVSGELIEKHIGGPGDTKKILLCGPPAMVNAMKKILGEMGWAMPGAVAKATDSVFCF
;
A
#
# COMPACT_ATOMS: atom_id res chain seq x y z
N VAL A 1 9.32 11.63 13.47
CA VAL A 1 10.09 12.01 12.28
C VAL A 1 9.20 12.96 11.52
N ASP A 2 9.53 14.25 11.62
CA ASP A 2 8.88 15.31 10.88
C ASP A 2 8.97 14.98 9.40
N ILE A 3 7.81 14.84 8.75
CA ILE A 3 7.75 14.78 7.31
C ILE A 3 7.95 16.21 6.84
N TYR A 4 9.20 16.53 6.50
CA TYR A 4 9.58 17.77 5.83
C TYR A 4 8.74 17.88 4.55
N ARG A 5 7.80 18.82 4.54
CA ARG A 5 7.08 19.23 3.33
C ARG A 5 7.83 20.42 2.76
N PRO A 6 8.54 20.27 1.64
CA PRO A 6 9.15 21.43 0.99
C PRO A 6 8.07 22.44 0.61
N THR A 7 8.34 23.71 0.82
CA THR A 7 7.46 24.80 0.36
C THR A 7 7.42 24.84 -1.14
N PHE A 8 6.37 25.44 -1.70
CA PHE A 8 6.18 25.55 -3.16
C PHE A 8 7.39 26.22 -3.85
N GLU A 9 8.09 27.14 -3.20
CA GLU A 9 9.34 27.74 -3.69
C GLU A 9 10.50 26.74 -3.76
N GLN A 10 10.63 25.84 -2.82
CA GLN A 10 11.68 24.81 -2.83
C GLN A 10 11.44 23.75 -3.92
N VAL A 11 10.18 23.44 -4.21
CA VAL A 11 9.82 22.56 -5.34
C VAL A 11 10.07 23.27 -6.68
N ALA A 12 9.80 24.57 -6.76
CA ALA A 12 10.08 25.37 -7.96
C ALA A 12 11.59 25.53 -8.22
N GLN A 13 12.41 25.61 -7.16
CA GLN A 13 13.87 25.69 -7.29
C GLN A 13 14.53 24.33 -7.58
N SER A 14 13.98 23.23 -7.11
CA SER A 14 14.50 21.88 -7.41
C SER A 14 14.12 21.39 -8.82
N ALA A 15 13.17 22.02 -9.48
CA ALA A 15 12.81 21.74 -10.87
C ALA A 15 13.74 22.42 -11.90
N VAL A 16 14.75 23.15 -11.46
CA VAL A 16 15.82 23.63 -12.34
C VAL A 16 16.76 22.44 -12.64
N ILE A 17 16.36 21.61 -13.59
CA ILE A 17 17.24 20.63 -14.21
C ILE A 17 18.43 21.41 -14.76
N SER A 18 19.61 21.08 -14.26
CA SER A 18 20.89 21.57 -14.78
C SER A 18 21.04 21.08 -16.22
N VAL A 19 20.52 21.82 -17.16
CA VAL A 19 20.76 21.64 -18.58
C VAL A 19 22.10 22.32 -18.86
N LYS A 20 23.13 21.52 -19.11
CA LYS A 20 24.39 22.01 -19.69
C LYS A 20 24.06 22.96 -20.84
N LYS A 21 24.50 24.21 -20.75
CA LYS A 21 24.28 25.23 -21.76
C LYS A 21 24.55 24.69 -23.17
N PRO A 22 23.54 24.58 -24.04
CA PRO A 22 23.79 24.54 -25.47
C PRO A 22 24.01 26.00 -25.93
N SER A 23 25.04 26.22 -26.70
CA SER A 23 25.33 27.47 -27.36
C SER A 23 24.16 27.86 -28.26
N ALA A 24 23.67 29.09 -28.10
CA ALA A 24 22.75 29.80 -28.99
C ALA A 24 21.37 29.16 -29.19
N LEU A 25 20.54 29.18 -28.12
CA LEU A 25 19.08 29.14 -28.27
C LEU A 25 18.58 30.57 -28.37
N SER A 26 17.87 30.87 -29.50
CA SER A 26 17.31 32.22 -29.76
C SER A 26 16.34 32.60 -28.63
N SER A 27 16.31 33.89 -28.27
CA SER A 27 15.43 34.47 -27.26
C SER A 27 13.93 34.12 -27.42
N SER A 28 13.53 33.79 -28.63
CA SER A 28 12.18 33.36 -29.01
C SER A 28 11.81 31.97 -28.42
N LEU A 29 12.73 31.02 -28.38
CA LEU A 29 12.46 29.67 -27.82
C LEU A 29 12.30 29.71 -26.29
N LEU A 30 13.01 30.62 -25.62
CA LEU A 30 12.88 30.83 -24.18
C LEU A 30 11.51 31.44 -23.81
N ALA A 31 10.96 32.29 -24.66
CA ALA A 31 9.63 32.87 -24.47
C ALA A 31 8.51 31.84 -24.63
N VAL A 32 8.62 30.95 -25.62
CA VAL A 32 7.67 29.83 -25.84
C VAL A 32 7.67 28.83 -24.70
N LEU A 33 8.85 28.51 -24.14
CA LEU A 33 8.98 27.65 -22.98
C LEU A 33 8.36 28.26 -21.70
N LYS A 34 8.51 29.59 -21.51
CA LYS A 34 7.88 30.31 -20.38
C LYS A 34 6.38 30.37 -20.46
N LEU A 35 5.79 30.53 -21.68
CA LEU A 35 4.35 30.48 -21.90
C LEU A 35 3.75 29.10 -21.73
N GLY A 36 4.48 28.04 -22.12
CA GLY A 36 4.08 26.64 -21.89
C GLY A 36 4.01 26.27 -20.41
N LEU A 37 4.95 26.73 -19.60
CA LEU A 37 4.97 26.50 -18.15
C LEU A 37 3.83 27.22 -17.42
N GLY A 38 3.39 28.40 -17.89
CA GLY A 38 2.22 29.12 -17.34
C GLY A 38 0.90 28.32 -17.52
N GLY A 39 0.75 27.63 -18.66
CA GLY A 39 -0.43 26.81 -18.95
C GLY A 39 -0.58 25.60 -18.03
N VAL A 40 0.52 24.93 -17.71
CA VAL A 40 0.53 23.77 -16.81
C VAL A 40 0.20 24.18 -15.37
N ALA A 41 0.71 25.32 -14.91
CA ALA A 41 0.41 25.83 -13.57
C ALA A 41 -1.08 26.24 -13.43
N GLY A 42 -1.68 26.81 -14.47
CA GLY A 42 -3.12 27.15 -14.51
C GLY A 42 -4.02 25.92 -14.45
N ALA A 43 -3.70 24.85 -15.18
CA ALA A 43 -4.46 23.60 -15.17
C ALA A 43 -4.40 22.90 -13.82
N ALA A 44 -3.25 22.93 -13.16
CA ALA A 44 -3.08 22.37 -11.81
C ALA A 44 -3.90 23.15 -10.76
N ALA A 45 -3.98 24.48 -10.86
CA ALA A 45 -4.77 25.32 -9.96
C ALA A 45 -6.29 25.08 -10.09
N ILE A 46 -6.78 24.88 -11.32
CA ILE A 46 -8.20 24.58 -11.58
C ILE A 46 -8.56 23.19 -11.07
N SER A 47 -7.67 22.20 -11.21
CA SER A 47 -7.87 20.84 -10.67
C SER A 47 -7.91 20.85 -9.13
N ALA A 48 -7.05 21.62 -8.48
CA ALA A 48 -7.02 21.77 -7.03
C ALA A 48 -8.30 22.44 -6.49
N TYR A 49 -8.81 23.47 -7.16
CA TYR A 49 -10.04 24.15 -6.80
C TYR A 49 -11.27 23.22 -6.87
N ARG A 50 -11.37 22.36 -7.89
CA ARG A 50 -12.44 21.36 -8.03
C ARG A 50 -12.40 20.27 -6.95
N GLN A 51 -11.26 20.04 -6.32
CA GLN A 51 -11.10 19.08 -5.22
C GLN A 51 -11.37 19.66 -3.83
N GLY A 52 -11.88 20.91 -3.76
CA GLY A 52 -12.25 21.55 -2.50
C GLY A 52 -11.05 22.10 -1.69
N TRP A 53 -9.91 22.30 -2.34
CA TRP A 53 -8.76 22.95 -1.74
C TRP A 53 -8.92 24.46 -1.83
N THR A 54 -9.05 25.14 -0.70
CA THR A 54 -8.97 26.60 -0.65
C THR A 54 -7.53 27.02 -0.89
N LEU A 55 -7.30 27.75 -2.00
CA LEU A 55 -6.00 28.34 -2.28
C LEU A 55 -5.71 29.43 -1.24
N PRO A 56 -4.59 29.40 -0.54
CA PRO A 56 -4.15 30.55 0.24
C PRO A 56 -3.89 31.71 -0.72
N HIS A 57 -4.25 32.92 -0.30
CA HIS A 57 -4.19 34.17 -1.03
C HIS A 57 -3.12 34.21 -2.13
N LEU A 58 -3.57 34.27 -3.39
CA LEU A 58 -2.69 34.59 -4.50
C LEU A 58 -2.18 36.03 -4.30
N PRO A 59 -0.87 36.26 -4.34
CA PRO A 59 -0.34 37.64 -4.40
C PRO A 59 -0.91 38.28 -5.63
N SER A 60 -1.37 39.53 -5.44
CA SER A 60 -2.00 40.40 -6.46
C SER A 60 -1.25 40.35 -7.78
N ILE A 61 -2.02 40.39 -8.88
CA ILE A 61 -1.61 40.36 -10.28
C ILE A 61 -0.74 41.58 -10.65
N SER A 62 0.27 41.92 -9.87
CA SER A 62 1.25 42.97 -10.20
C SER A 62 2.40 42.45 -11.08
N PHE A 63 2.48 41.16 -11.33
CA PHE A 63 3.53 40.58 -12.19
C PHE A 63 3.30 40.83 -13.69
N LEU A 64 2.07 41.12 -14.12
CA LEU A 64 1.78 41.41 -15.52
C LEU A 64 2.08 42.86 -15.91
N SER A 65 2.25 43.78 -14.95
CA SER A 65 2.59 45.18 -15.21
C SER A 65 4.09 45.46 -15.40
N SER A 66 4.95 44.49 -15.11
CA SER A 66 6.41 44.64 -15.30
C SER A 66 6.93 44.17 -16.66
N LEU A 67 6.05 43.72 -17.56
CA LEU A 67 6.40 43.46 -18.95
C LEU A 67 6.27 44.79 -19.73
N SER A 68 7.23 45.69 -19.56
CA SER A 68 7.36 46.88 -20.39
C SER A 68 7.71 46.49 -21.84
N PHE A 69 6.71 46.55 -22.70
CA PHE A 69 6.87 46.45 -24.15
C PHE A 69 7.39 47.77 -24.72
N THR A 70 8.57 48.22 -24.32
CA THR A 70 9.21 49.38 -24.95
C THR A 70 10.35 48.90 -25.83
N ASN A 71 10.25 49.28 -27.11
CA ASN A 71 11.21 49.09 -28.21
C ASN A 71 11.14 47.78 -28.99
N ILE A 72 10.05 47.58 -29.73
CA ILE A 72 10.04 46.71 -30.91
C ILE A 72 9.95 47.61 -32.15
N SER A 73 11.01 47.60 -32.93
CA SER A 73 11.10 48.33 -34.22
C SER A 73 9.96 47.88 -35.15
N SER A 74 9.37 48.88 -35.87
CA SER A 74 8.17 48.75 -36.72
C SER A 74 8.28 47.81 -37.93
N SER A 75 9.41 47.14 -38.16
CA SER A 75 9.64 46.30 -39.35
C SER A 75 9.17 44.83 -39.23
N ASN A 76 8.67 44.40 -38.08
CA ASN A 76 8.29 43.00 -37.87
C ASN A 76 6.84 42.77 -37.42
N HIS A 77 5.95 43.68 -37.75
CA HIS A 77 4.54 43.63 -37.30
C HIS A 77 3.79 42.36 -37.76
N GLN A 78 4.07 41.87 -38.96
CA GLN A 78 3.45 40.66 -39.51
C GLN A 78 3.95 39.38 -38.84
N PHE A 79 5.25 39.32 -38.46
CA PHE A 79 5.80 38.21 -37.74
C PHE A 79 5.22 38.07 -36.33
N TRP A 80 5.11 39.17 -35.60
CA TRP A 80 4.58 39.17 -34.24
C TRP A 80 3.06 38.96 -34.19
N SER A 81 2.30 39.39 -35.18
CA SER A 81 0.88 39.08 -35.30
C SER A 81 0.67 37.59 -35.57
N GLY A 82 1.51 36.95 -36.41
CA GLY A 82 1.48 35.53 -36.67
C GLY A 82 1.80 34.71 -35.41
N VAL A 83 2.80 35.10 -34.62
CA VAL A 83 3.14 34.47 -33.34
C VAL A 83 1.99 34.59 -32.31
N GLY A 84 1.34 35.77 -32.26
CA GLY A 84 0.18 36.02 -31.40
C GLY A 84 -1.00 35.09 -31.75
N ILE A 85 -1.33 35.00 -33.03
CA ILE A 85 -2.43 34.14 -33.53
C ILE A 85 -2.11 32.66 -33.25
N ALA A 86 -0.89 32.21 -33.52
CA ALA A 86 -0.47 30.84 -33.26
C ALA A 86 -0.53 30.51 -31.77
N SER A 87 -0.12 31.43 -30.89
CA SER A 87 -0.19 31.22 -29.43
C SER A 87 -1.62 31.14 -28.92
N VAL A 88 -2.53 31.95 -29.42
CA VAL A 88 -3.96 31.92 -29.09
C VAL A 88 -4.59 30.61 -29.58
N ALA A 89 -4.28 30.17 -30.81
CA ALA A 89 -4.77 28.92 -31.36
C ALA A 89 -4.27 27.73 -30.58
N GLN A 90 -2.99 27.70 -30.19
CA GLN A 90 -2.41 26.62 -29.37
C GLN A 90 -3.00 26.60 -27.97
N PHE A 91 -3.23 27.75 -27.33
CA PHE A 91 -3.88 27.84 -26.04
C PHE A 91 -5.32 27.34 -26.10
N SER A 92 -6.09 27.73 -27.12
CA SER A 92 -7.46 27.26 -27.33
C SER A 92 -7.52 25.74 -27.57
N LEU A 93 -6.60 25.22 -28.36
CA LEU A 93 -6.49 23.77 -28.62
C LEU A 93 -6.15 22.98 -27.32
N THR A 94 -5.20 23.49 -26.53
CA THR A 94 -4.80 22.87 -25.27
C THR A 94 -5.94 22.92 -24.26
N LEU A 95 -6.69 24.01 -24.21
CA LEU A 95 -7.84 24.16 -23.32
C LEU A 95 -9.00 23.23 -23.74
N SER A 96 -9.26 23.11 -25.04
CA SER A 96 -10.26 22.21 -25.61
C SER A 96 -9.91 20.73 -25.38
N LEU A 97 -8.65 20.35 -25.58
CA LEU A 97 -8.14 19.02 -25.28
C LEU A 97 -8.19 18.73 -23.77
N GLY A 98 -7.86 19.68 -22.91
CA GLY A 98 -7.97 19.56 -21.46
C GLY A 98 -9.41 19.36 -20.99
N VAL A 99 -10.35 20.12 -21.52
CA VAL A 99 -11.78 19.97 -21.24
C VAL A 99 -12.29 18.62 -21.75
N TRP A 100 -11.93 18.24 -22.99
CA TRP A 100 -12.31 16.94 -23.55
C TRP A 100 -11.73 15.77 -22.73
N ALA A 101 -10.46 15.83 -22.33
CA ALA A 101 -9.84 14.82 -21.49
C ALA A 101 -10.48 14.75 -20.10
N SER A 102 -10.82 15.89 -19.48
CA SER A 102 -11.49 15.90 -18.18
C SER A 102 -12.89 15.31 -18.24
N THR A 103 -13.65 15.54 -19.30
CA THR A 103 -14.97 14.92 -19.49
C THR A 103 -14.88 13.42 -19.75
N LYS A 104 -13.81 12.95 -20.40
CA LYS A 104 -13.57 11.51 -20.60
C LYS A 104 -13.05 10.82 -19.34
N LEU A 105 -12.23 11.50 -18.53
CA LEU A 105 -11.73 10.98 -17.25
C LEU A 105 -12.83 10.93 -16.19
N ASP A 106 -13.78 11.85 -16.17
CA ASP A 106 -14.96 11.78 -15.30
C ASP A 106 -15.88 10.60 -15.63
N VAL A 107 -15.96 10.20 -16.90
CA VAL A 107 -16.72 9.01 -17.33
C VAL A 107 -16.00 7.71 -16.95
N GLN A 108 -14.67 7.74 -16.75
CA GLN A 108 -13.90 6.56 -16.35
C GLN A 108 -13.88 6.30 -14.83
N GLN A 109 -14.48 7.14 -14.00
CA GLN A 109 -14.63 6.83 -12.57
C GLN A 109 -15.69 5.75 -12.29
N GLU A 110 -16.43 5.28 -13.28
CA GLU A 110 -17.28 4.10 -13.19
C GLU A 110 -16.59 2.79 -13.62
N PHE A 111 -15.31 2.59 -13.22
CA PHE A 111 -14.72 1.25 -13.25
C PHE A 111 -15.29 0.36 -12.12
N THR A 112 -16.60 0.16 -12.12
CA THR A 112 -17.30 -0.72 -11.16
C THR A 112 -18.04 -1.87 -11.81
N HIS A 113 -17.73 -2.21 -13.07
CA HIS A 113 -18.21 -3.45 -13.64
C HIS A 113 -17.06 -4.40 -13.95
N TYR A 114 -16.42 -4.92 -12.90
CA TYR A 114 -15.77 -6.21 -12.98
C TYR A 114 -16.89 -7.25 -13.24
N LYS A 115 -17.11 -7.62 -14.50
CA LYS A 115 -17.91 -8.81 -14.80
C LYS A 115 -17.10 -10.02 -14.33
N PRO A 116 -17.56 -10.79 -13.33
CA PRO A 116 -16.87 -12.00 -12.97
C PRO A 116 -16.84 -12.91 -14.18
N HIS A 117 -15.68 -13.43 -14.56
CA HIS A 117 -15.53 -14.46 -15.57
C HIS A 117 -16.44 -15.63 -15.17
N ARG A 118 -17.49 -15.89 -15.94
CA ARG A 118 -18.26 -17.11 -15.83
C ARG A 118 -17.38 -18.25 -16.35
N PRO A 119 -17.03 -19.26 -15.54
CA PRO A 119 -16.48 -20.48 -16.10
C PRO A 119 -17.57 -21.11 -16.98
N ALA A 120 -17.22 -21.46 -18.19
CA ALA A 120 -18.08 -22.23 -19.07
C ALA A 120 -18.25 -23.63 -18.48
N SER A 121 -19.27 -23.84 -17.65
CA SER A 121 -19.67 -25.18 -17.23
C SER A 121 -20.95 -25.56 -17.97
N THR A 122 -20.80 -26.46 -18.90
CA THR A 122 -21.88 -27.30 -19.43
C THR A 122 -22.30 -28.30 -18.35
N ALA A 123 -22.96 -27.84 -17.32
CA ALA A 123 -23.65 -28.70 -16.38
C ALA A 123 -25.15 -28.52 -16.56
N ARG A 124 -25.80 -29.57 -17.05
CA ARG A 124 -27.24 -29.72 -17.19
C ARG A 124 -27.90 -29.57 -15.83
N LEU A 125 -28.51 -28.40 -15.59
CA LEU A 125 -29.18 -28.10 -14.32
C LEU A 125 -30.44 -28.96 -14.18
N ILE A 126 -30.41 -29.91 -13.28
CA ILE A 126 -31.61 -30.55 -12.71
C ILE A 126 -32.33 -29.46 -11.89
N ARG A 127 -33.51 -29.09 -12.36
CA ARG A 127 -34.40 -28.07 -11.76
C ARG A 127 -35.02 -28.61 -10.47
N LEU A 128 -34.28 -28.53 -9.37
CA LEU A 128 -34.88 -28.68 -8.03
C LEU A 128 -35.68 -27.41 -7.72
N LYS A 129 -37.01 -27.55 -7.53
CA LYS A 129 -37.86 -26.50 -6.96
C LYS A 129 -37.36 -26.19 -5.53
N ARG A 130 -36.52 -25.19 -5.42
CA ARG A 130 -36.08 -24.69 -4.13
C ARG A 130 -37.16 -23.75 -3.60
N SER A 131 -37.78 -24.14 -2.48
CA SER A 131 -38.58 -23.30 -1.63
C SER A 131 -37.91 -21.93 -1.47
N ARG A 132 -38.64 -20.84 -1.66
CA ARG A 132 -38.18 -19.49 -1.39
C ARG A 132 -37.96 -19.34 0.14
N SER A 133 -36.83 -19.81 0.62
CA SER A 133 -36.27 -19.31 1.86
C SER A 133 -35.80 -17.89 1.57
N ALA A 134 -36.28 -16.92 2.32
CA ALA A 134 -35.85 -15.55 2.25
C ALA A 134 -34.31 -15.52 2.42
N THR A 135 -33.60 -15.20 1.34
CA THR A 135 -32.14 -15.00 1.40
C THR A 135 -31.94 -13.74 2.22
N VAL A 136 -31.68 -13.91 3.51
CA VAL A 136 -31.12 -12.84 4.33
C VAL A 136 -29.81 -12.46 3.65
N THR A 137 -29.79 -11.32 2.99
CA THR A 137 -28.59 -10.74 2.41
C THR A 137 -27.71 -10.37 3.59
N GLN A 138 -26.79 -11.26 3.99
CA GLN A 138 -25.82 -10.94 5.04
C GLN A 138 -24.99 -9.75 4.55
N ILE A 139 -25.15 -8.61 5.22
CA ILE A 139 -24.36 -7.42 4.96
C ILE A 139 -22.90 -7.80 5.30
N PRO A 140 -21.96 -7.69 4.34
CA PRO A 140 -20.58 -8.03 4.63
C PRO A 140 -20.06 -7.26 5.86
N VAL A 141 -19.37 -7.94 6.77
CA VAL A 141 -18.82 -7.35 8.00
C VAL A 141 -17.91 -6.17 7.68
N LEU A 142 -17.03 -6.33 6.68
CA LEU A 142 -16.16 -5.27 6.18
C LEU A 142 -16.72 -4.65 4.89
N ASN A 143 -16.44 -3.37 4.69
CA ASN A 143 -16.71 -2.66 3.45
C ASN A 143 -15.47 -1.87 3.03
N PRO A 144 -14.93 -2.03 1.80
CA PRO A 144 -13.72 -1.33 1.37
C PRO A 144 -13.89 0.18 1.19
N ARG A 145 -15.14 0.67 1.09
CA ARG A 145 -15.47 2.09 0.87
C ARG A 145 -16.01 2.78 2.13
N GLN A 146 -16.60 2.02 3.06
CA GLN A 146 -17.26 2.56 4.26
C GLN A 146 -16.49 2.17 5.52
N TRP A 147 -16.34 3.13 6.42
CA TRP A 147 -15.84 2.91 7.75
C TRP A 147 -16.96 2.37 8.63
N ARG A 148 -16.64 1.37 9.44
CA ARG A 148 -17.57 0.76 10.40
C ARG A 148 -16.92 0.70 11.77
N PRO A 149 -17.66 0.97 12.86
CA PRO A 149 -17.16 0.84 14.22
C PRO A 149 -17.03 -0.64 14.60
N PHE A 150 -15.95 -0.97 15.30
CA PHE A 150 -15.70 -2.27 15.92
C PHE A 150 -15.36 -2.04 17.38
N THR A 151 -15.96 -2.81 18.28
CA THR A 151 -15.78 -2.66 19.72
C THR A 151 -14.66 -3.55 20.20
N LEU A 152 -13.71 -2.99 20.94
CA LEU A 152 -12.63 -3.74 21.61
C LEU A 152 -13.25 -4.58 22.74
N THR A 153 -13.03 -5.89 22.69
CA THR A 153 -13.54 -6.83 23.70
C THR A 153 -12.45 -7.33 24.62
N SER A 154 -11.22 -7.45 24.11
CA SER A 154 -10.07 -7.90 24.90
C SER A 154 -8.79 -7.18 24.46
N LYS A 155 -7.94 -6.90 25.43
CA LYS A 155 -6.58 -6.40 25.24
C LYS A 155 -5.66 -7.14 26.18
N VAL A 156 -4.65 -7.82 25.61
CA VAL A 156 -3.61 -8.55 26.34
C VAL A 156 -2.25 -8.06 25.91
N GLU A 157 -1.38 -7.72 26.86
CA GLU A 157 0.03 -7.47 26.57
C GLU A 157 0.75 -8.81 26.49
N VAL A 158 1.23 -9.17 25.29
CA VAL A 158 1.86 -10.46 25.00
C VAL A 158 3.38 -10.40 25.02
N ALA A 159 3.95 -9.20 24.91
CA ALA A 159 5.36 -8.90 25.08
C ALA A 159 5.51 -7.41 25.40
N PRO A 160 6.67 -6.94 25.87
CA PRO A 160 6.87 -5.53 26.17
C PRO A 160 6.46 -4.61 25.01
N ASN A 161 5.46 -3.74 25.26
CA ASN A 161 4.88 -2.84 24.26
C ASN A 161 4.20 -3.54 23.07
N VAL A 162 3.81 -4.80 23.20
CA VAL A 162 3.07 -5.54 22.17
C VAL A 162 1.75 -6.03 22.73
N TYR A 163 0.66 -5.66 22.04
CA TYR A 163 -0.70 -5.96 22.46
C TYR A 163 -1.42 -6.80 21.41
N GLN A 164 -2.09 -7.84 21.90
CA GLN A 164 -3.13 -8.54 21.14
C GLN A 164 -4.47 -7.91 21.48
N LEU A 165 -5.16 -7.40 20.46
CA LEU A 165 -6.44 -6.71 20.57
C LEU A 165 -7.49 -7.51 19.84
N ALA A 166 -8.54 -7.93 20.56
CA ALA A 166 -9.71 -8.58 19.97
C ALA A 166 -10.88 -7.58 19.89
N PHE A 167 -11.49 -7.51 18.71
CA PHE A 167 -12.67 -6.67 18.46
C PHE A 167 -13.83 -7.55 18.05
N SER A 168 -15.03 -7.29 18.57
CA SER A 168 -16.24 -8.04 18.20
C SER A 168 -16.66 -7.75 16.76
N LEU A 169 -17.11 -8.78 16.06
CA LEU A 169 -17.91 -8.61 14.84
C LEU A 169 -19.36 -8.28 15.19
N PRO A 170 -20.16 -7.76 14.23
CA PRO A 170 -21.55 -7.35 14.49
C PRO A 170 -22.41 -8.46 15.14
N ASN A 171 -22.22 -9.73 14.74
CA ASN A 171 -22.86 -10.88 15.36
C ASN A 171 -21.79 -11.90 15.80
N ALA A 172 -22.06 -12.61 16.88
CA ALA A 172 -21.16 -13.63 17.42
C ALA A 172 -20.90 -14.81 16.46
N THR A 173 -21.72 -14.99 15.44
CA THR A 173 -21.60 -16.02 14.41
C THR A 173 -21.02 -15.53 13.10
N ASP A 174 -20.72 -14.23 13.01
CA ASP A 174 -20.14 -13.66 11.80
C ASP A 174 -18.69 -14.14 11.63
N ILE A 175 -18.26 -14.19 10.39
CA ILE A 175 -16.86 -14.42 10.01
C ILE A 175 -16.31 -13.20 9.31
N LEU A 176 -15.04 -12.89 9.58
CA LEU A 176 -14.35 -11.83 8.90
C LEU A 176 -13.95 -12.30 7.51
N ASN A 177 -14.78 -12.07 6.49
CA ASN A 177 -14.49 -12.44 5.10
C ASN A 177 -13.36 -11.57 4.50
N LEU A 178 -12.17 -11.65 5.10
CA LEU A 178 -10.96 -10.99 4.62
C LEU A 178 -10.16 -11.99 3.77
N PRO A 179 -9.98 -11.74 2.47
CA PRO A 179 -9.14 -12.59 1.63
C PRO A 179 -7.73 -12.68 2.19
N THR A 180 -7.16 -13.89 2.23
CA THR A 180 -5.79 -14.12 2.70
C THR A 180 -4.79 -13.30 1.88
N GLY A 181 -3.90 -12.60 2.56
CA GLY A 181 -2.97 -11.63 1.97
C GLY A 181 -3.48 -10.19 1.99
N GLN A 182 -4.74 -9.96 2.34
CA GLN A 182 -5.28 -8.61 2.49
C GLN A 182 -5.34 -8.17 3.96
N HIS A 183 -5.53 -6.87 4.16
CA HIS A 183 -5.51 -6.21 5.46
C HIS A 183 -6.74 -5.31 5.66
N VAL A 184 -6.91 -4.83 6.86
CA VAL A 184 -7.89 -3.79 7.23
C VAL A 184 -7.18 -2.46 7.45
N ALA A 185 -7.85 -1.36 7.13
CA ALA A 185 -7.42 -0.04 7.53
C ALA A 185 -8.20 0.38 8.78
N LEU A 186 -7.49 0.86 9.80
CA LEU A 186 -8.03 1.46 11.01
C LEU A 186 -7.95 2.99 10.90
N ARG A 187 -8.96 3.68 11.45
CA ARG A 187 -9.04 5.13 11.48
C ARG A 187 -9.43 5.62 12.87
N ALA A 188 -8.72 6.64 13.35
CA ALA A 188 -9.05 7.34 14.60
C ALA A 188 -8.77 8.84 14.47
N LEU A 189 -9.50 9.64 15.23
CA LEU A 189 -9.21 11.06 15.42
C LEU A 189 -8.23 11.21 16.59
N ILE A 190 -6.99 11.61 16.30
CA ILE A 190 -5.92 11.71 17.30
C ILE A 190 -5.40 13.15 17.29
N ASN A 191 -5.53 13.84 18.44
CA ASN A 191 -5.13 15.25 18.57
C ASN A 191 -5.72 16.15 17.46
N GLY A 192 -7.01 15.97 17.15
CA GLY A 192 -7.69 16.74 16.11
C GLY A 192 -7.35 16.34 14.67
N THR A 193 -6.44 15.38 14.48
CA THR A 193 -6.04 14.90 13.14
C THR A 193 -6.57 13.50 12.89
N GLN A 194 -7.14 13.26 11.71
CA GLN A 194 -7.57 11.92 11.31
C GLN A 194 -6.36 11.08 10.89
N VAL A 195 -6.06 10.04 11.65
CA VAL A 195 -4.96 9.11 11.39
C VAL A 195 -5.52 7.80 10.87
N THR A 196 -4.95 7.30 9.79
CA THR A 196 -5.30 5.99 9.20
C THR A 196 -4.05 5.13 9.09
N ARG A 197 -4.14 3.84 9.51
CA ARG A 197 -3.05 2.85 9.38
C ARG A 197 -3.62 1.49 8.99
N SER A 198 -2.80 0.73 8.27
CA SER A 198 -3.12 -0.64 7.84
C SER A 198 -2.64 -1.66 8.86
N TYR A 199 -3.46 -2.68 9.11
CA TYR A 199 -3.14 -3.80 9.99
C TYR A 199 -3.62 -5.10 9.36
N THR A 200 -2.78 -6.13 9.40
CA THR A 200 -3.17 -7.47 8.99
C THR A 200 -3.62 -8.25 10.21
N PRO A 201 -4.88 -8.70 10.27
CA PRO A 201 -5.36 -9.54 11.36
C PRO A 201 -4.61 -10.86 11.45
N ILE A 202 -4.43 -11.35 12.68
CA ILE A 202 -3.92 -12.70 12.96
C ILE A 202 -5.05 -13.73 13.02
N SER A 203 -6.29 -13.29 13.22
CA SER A 203 -7.49 -14.10 13.05
C SER A 203 -7.83 -14.33 11.57
N ASN A 204 -8.49 -15.43 11.26
CA ASN A 204 -8.92 -15.80 9.92
C ASN A 204 -10.42 -16.14 9.85
N THR A 205 -10.87 -16.75 8.77
CA THR A 205 -12.28 -17.12 8.56
C THR A 205 -12.78 -18.25 9.47
N LYS A 206 -11.90 -18.96 10.18
CA LYS A 206 -12.27 -19.97 11.18
C LYS A 206 -12.50 -19.37 12.57
N ASP A 207 -12.02 -18.17 12.80
CA ASP A 207 -12.17 -17.44 14.06
C ASP A 207 -13.47 -16.64 14.01
N ILE A 208 -14.52 -17.21 14.61
CA ILE A 208 -15.91 -16.69 14.52
C ILE A 208 -16.13 -15.57 15.52
N GLY A 209 -16.88 -14.54 15.13
CA GLY A 209 -17.39 -13.50 16.03
C GLY A 209 -16.40 -12.39 16.40
N HIS A 210 -15.13 -12.50 16.00
CA HIS A 210 -14.12 -11.50 16.34
C HIS A 210 -13.05 -11.31 15.26
N ILE A 211 -12.33 -10.20 15.37
CA ILE A 211 -11.10 -9.90 14.64
C ILE A 211 -9.98 -9.63 15.63
N GLU A 212 -8.83 -10.25 15.44
CA GLU A 212 -7.66 -10.07 16.29
C GLU A 212 -6.53 -9.36 15.56
N LEU A 213 -5.97 -8.36 16.22
CA LEU A 213 -4.83 -7.60 15.75
C LEU A 213 -3.67 -7.75 16.75
N LEU A 214 -2.47 -7.96 16.22
CA LEU A 214 -1.23 -7.90 16.98
C LEU A 214 -0.51 -6.59 16.65
N ILE A 215 -0.30 -5.75 17.64
CA ILE A 215 0.31 -4.42 17.46
C ILE A 215 1.49 -4.22 18.39
N LYS A 216 2.58 -3.63 17.86
CA LYS A 216 3.71 -3.13 18.64
C LYS A 216 3.60 -1.62 18.75
N THR A 217 3.71 -1.09 19.96
CA THR A 217 3.67 0.35 20.18
C THR A 217 5.04 0.96 20.01
N TYR A 218 5.06 2.18 19.51
CA TYR A 218 6.26 2.97 19.32
C TYR A 218 6.06 4.34 19.97
N PRO A 219 7.11 4.97 20.57
CA PRO A 219 6.97 6.27 21.22
C PRO A 219 6.32 7.33 20.33
N ASN A 220 6.66 7.35 19.05
CA ASN A 220 6.15 8.32 18.07
C ASN A 220 5.02 7.76 17.21
N GLY A 221 4.48 6.59 17.53
CA GLY A 221 3.41 5.92 16.76
C GLY A 221 2.03 6.40 17.16
N ALA A 222 1.51 7.48 16.55
CA ALA A 222 0.21 8.04 16.91
C ALA A 222 -0.91 7.00 17.02
N MET A 223 -1.11 6.16 15.99
CA MET A 223 -2.15 5.13 15.99
C MET A 223 -1.85 4.03 17.01
N THR A 224 -0.61 3.56 17.11
CA THR A 224 -0.26 2.48 18.03
C THR A 224 -0.37 2.91 19.49
N GLN A 225 -0.03 4.16 19.82
CA GLN A 225 -0.26 4.75 21.14
C GLN A 225 -1.75 4.92 21.45
N HIS A 226 -2.56 5.28 20.44
CA HIS A 226 -4.02 5.36 20.61
C HIS A 226 -4.60 3.98 20.93
N LEU A 227 -4.25 2.94 20.15
CA LEU A 227 -4.69 1.57 20.36
C LEU A 227 -4.24 1.01 21.72
N ALA A 228 -3.03 1.34 22.17
CA ALA A 228 -2.52 0.92 23.47
C ALA A 228 -3.29 1.54 24.66
N ARG A 229 -3.90 2.72 24.47
CA ARG A 229 -4.74 3.37 25.50
C ARG A 229 -6.18 2.90 25.53
N MET A 230 -6.64 2.25 24.45
CA MET A 230 -7.99 1.71 24.40
C MET A 230 -8.21 0.68 25.50
N THR A 231 -9.44 0.65 26.01
CA THR A 231 -9.93 -0.31 26.99
C THR A 231 -11.10 -1.10 26.43
N PRO A 232 -11.38 -2.31 26.91
CA PRO A 232 -12.58 -3.03 26.49
C PRO A 232 -13.84 -2.17 26.62
N GLY A 233 -14.65 -2.15 25.55
CA GLY A 233 -15.81 -1.25 25.37
C GLY A 233 -15.54 -0.07 24.43
N ASP A 234 -14.29 0.34 24.23
CA ASP A 234 -13.95 1.39 23.26
C ASP A 234 -14.15 0.92 21.83
N THR A 235 -14.40 1.85 20.92
CA THR A 235 -14.62 1.55 19.50
C THR A 235 -13.56 2.18 18.61
N ILE A 236 -13.23 1.49 17.52
CA ILE A 236 -12.40 2.03 16.45
C ILE A 236 -13.04 1.76 15.09
N GLU A 237 -12.86 2.67 14.15
CA GLU A 237 -13.38 2.49 12.82
C GLU A 237 -12.43 1.67 11.96
N MET A 238 -13.00 0.65 11.31
CA MET A 238 -12.26 -0.20 10.36
C MET A 238 -12.96 -0.22 9.01
N ARG A 239 -12.16 -0.41 7.94
CA ARG A 239 -12.65 -0.70 6.60
C ARG A 239 -11.72 -1.69 5.91
N GLY A 240 -12.29 -2.48 5.01
CA GLY A 240 -11.57 -3.49 4.24
C GLY A 240 -12.56 -4.33 3.42
N PRO A 241 -12.09 -5.30 2.69
CA PRO A 241 -10.68 -5.69 2.48
C PRO A 241 -9.85 -4.63 1.75
N LYS A 242 -8.53 -4.59 2.02
CA LYS A 242 -7.54 -3.75 1.34
C LYS A 242 -6.26 -4.54 1.06
N GLY A 243 -5.52 -4.12 0.04
CA GLY A 243 -4.29 -4.77 -0.38
C GLY A 243 -4.41 -5.43 -1.75
N ALA A 244 -3.28 -5.56 -2.43
CA ALA A 244 -3.22 -6.10 -3.80
C ALA A 244 -3.00 -7.62 -3.82
N MET A 245 -2.58 -8.23 -2.70
CA MET A 245 -2.38 -9.67 -2.61
C MET A 245 -3.67 -10.39 -2.33
N THR A 246 -3.88 -11.50 -3.00
CA THR A 246 -4.87 -12.53 -2.66
C THR A 246 -4.20 -13.88 -2.83
N TYR A 247 -4.04 -14.60 -1.73
CA TYR A 247 -3.44 -15.92 -1.73
C TYR A 247 -4.46 -17.00 -2.14
N SER A 248 -3.99 -17.97 -2.88
CA SER A 248 -4.67 -19.25 -3.16
C SER A 248 -3.61 -20.36 -3.27
N SER A 249 -3.99 -21.63 -3.18
CA SER A 249 -3.08 -22.78 -3.34
C SER A 249 -2.38 -22.86 -4.71
N GLN A 250 -2.85 -22.07 -5.69
CA GLN A 250 -2.22 -21.95 -7.01
C GLN A 250 -1.22 -20.78 -7.10
N TYR A 251 -1.05 -20.01 -6.02
CA TYR A 251 -0.20 -18.81 -6.02
C TYR A 251 1.28 -19.14 -6.26
N ALA A 252 1.80 -20.16 -5.60
CA ALA A 252 3.16 -20.66 -5.78
C ALA A 252 3.30 -22.08 -5.19
N GLN A 253 4.25 -22.86 -5.67
CA GLN A 253 4.61 -24.16 -5.05
C GLN A 253 5.49 -23.96 -3.82
N THR A 254 6.34 -22.94 -3.84
CA THR A 254 7.23 -22.59 -2.73
C THR A 254 7.20 -21.11 -2.46
N ILE A 255 7.05 -20.73 -1.21
CA ILE A 255 7.06 -19.35 -0.77
C ILE A 255 8.18 -19.14 0.25
N GLY A 256 9.16 -18.30 -0.11
CA GLY A 256 10.10 -17.73 0.83
C GLY A 256 9.46 -16.55 1.55
N MET A 257 9.50 -16.53 2.86
CA MET A 257 9.00 -15.43 3.67
C MET A 257 10.13 -14.79 4.45
N ILE A 258 10.23 -13.47 4.39
CA ILE A 258 11.20 -12.69 5.16
C ILE A 258 10.43 -11.67 5.98
N ALA A 259 10.35 -11.90 7.29
CA ALA A 259 9.59 -11.07 8.22
C ALA A 259 10.52 -10.35 9.20
N GLY A 260 10.15 -9.12 9.59
CA GLY A 260 10.82 -8.38 10.67
C GLY A 260 9.82 -7.84 11.69
N GLY A 261 9.97 -8.22 12.98
CA GLY A 261 9.08 -7.77 14.05
C GLY A 261 7.61 -8.02 13.75
N THR A 262 6.76 -6.99 13.81
CA THR A 262 5.33 -7.09 13.48
C THR A 262 5.02 -7.38 12.01
N GLY A 263 6.01 -7.36 11.13
CA GLY A 263 5.89 -7.86 9.76
C GLY A 263 5.56 -9.35 9.66
N ILE A 264 5.55 -10.07 10.79
CA ILE A 264 5.09 -11.46 10.88
C ILE A 264 3.59 -11.60 10.61
N THR A 265 2.77 -10.59 10.89
CA THR A 265 1.29 -10.73 10.82
C THR A 265 0.77 -11.11 9.43
N PRO A 266 1.20 -10.50 8.30
CA PRO A 266 0.79 -10.97 6.98
C PRO A 266 1.37 -12.33 6.61
N MET A 267 2.57 -12.67 7.12
CA MET A 267 3.15 -14.01 6.91
C MET A 267 2.33 -15.07 7.64
N TYR A 268 1.99 -14.81 8.90
CA TYR A 268 1.18 -15.71 9.72
C TYR A 268 -0.19 -15.98 9.11
N GLN A 269 -0.84 -14.95 8.56
CA GLN A 269 -2.11 -15.09 7.85
C GLN A 269 -2.02 -16.10 6.69
N VAL A 270 -0.96 -16.01 5.87
CA VAL A 270 -0.73 -16.92 4.75
C VAL A 270 -0.31 -18.32 5.25
N ILE A 271 0.57 -18.38 6.25
CA ILE A 271 1.01 -19.65 6.86
C ILE A 271 -0.20 -20.43 7.41
N ARG A 272 -1.09 -19.75 8.17
CA ARG A 272 -2.32 -20.40 8.67
C ARG A 272 -3.17 -20.95 7.55
N ALA A 273 -3.38 -20.15 6.47
CA ALA A 273 -4.19 -20.59 5.33
C ALA A 273 -3.62 -21.86 4.69
N ILE A 274 -2.29 -21.91 4.48
CA ILE A 274 -1.61 -23.08 3.90
C ILE A 274 -1.67 -24.31 4.83
N CYS A 275 -1.37 -24.11 6.11
CA CYS A 275 -1.33 -25.20 7.07
C CYS A 275 -2.71 -25.78 7.37
N GLU A 276 -3.73 -24.93 7.43
CA GLU A 276 -5.10 -25.31 7.77
C GLU A 276 -5.92 -25.88 6.59
N ASP A 277 -5.42 -25.76 5.35
CA ASP A 277 -5.99 -26.39 4.16
C ASP A 277 -5.21 -27.66 3.82
N GLU A 278 -5.81 -28.82 4.01
CA GLU A 278 -5.18 -30.12 3.74
C GLU A 278 -4.83 -30.30 2.25
N SER A 279 -5.59 -29.69 1.37
CA SER A 279 -5.40 -29.78 -0.08
C SER A 279 -4.27 -28.89 -0.60
N ASP A 280 -3.81 -27.90 0.20
CA ASP A 280 -2.75 -26.99 -0.17
C ASP A 280 -1.37 -27.64 0.06
N ALA A 281 -0.64 -27.88 -1.01
CA ALA A 281 0.69 -28.49 -0.99
C ALA A 281 1.84 -27.45 -1.00
N THR A 282 1.54 -26.15 -0.85
CA THR A 282 2.54 -25.09 -0.84
C THR A 282 3.51 -25.26 0.32
N ARG A 283 4.81 -25.12 0.04
CA ARG A 283 5.89 -25.13 1.04
C ARG A 283 6.34 -23.73 1.38
N VAL A 284 6.48 -23.44 2.65
CA VAL A 284 6.90 -22.16 3.20
C VAL A 284 8.21 -22.29 3.96
N SER A 285 9.19 -21.44 3.62
CA SER A 285 10.39 -21.23 4.41
C SER A 285 10.40 -19.81 4.95
N LEU A 286 10.29 -19.64 6.26
CA LEU A 286 10.23 -18.38 6.97
C LEU A 286 11.58 -18.04 7.60
N LEU A 287 12.18 -16.92 7.18
CA LEU A 287 13.26 -16.22 7.89
C LEU A 287 12.65 -15.09 8.71
N TYR A 288 12.65 -15.22 10.03
CA TYR A 288 12.01 -14.26 10.93
C TYR A 288 13.05 -13.51 11.76
N ALA A 289 13.24 -12.22 11.43
CA ALA A 289 14.23 -11.35 12.03
C ALA A 289 13.64 -10.53 13.19
N ASN A 290 14.35 -10.54 14.33
CA ASN A 290 14.03 -9.73 15.51
C ASN A 290 15.32 -9.22 16.18
N ASN A 291 15.19 -8.36 17.20
CA ASN A 291 16.37 -7.91 17.93
C ASN A 291 16.80 -8.92 18.99
N THR A 292 15.87 -9.34 19.85
CA THR A 292 16.10 -10.28 20.95
C THR A 292 15.14 -11.46 20.88
N GLU A 293 15.30 -12.42 21.74
CA GLU A 293 14.43 -13.60 21.80
C GLU A 293 13.01 -13.23 22.27
N GLU A 294 12.91 -12.28 23.20
CA GLU A 294 11.63 -11.75 23.69
C GLU A 294 10.84 -10.95 22.65
N ASP A 295 11.53 -10.46 21.62
CA ASP A 295 10.89 -9.77 20.49
C ASP A 295 10.23 -10.74 19.49
N ILE A 296 10.44 -12.05 19.61
CA ILE A 296 9.84 -13.05 18.70
C ILE A 296 8.36 -13.20 19.01
N LEU A 297 7.54 -12.50 18.23
CA LEU A 297 6.09 -12.56 18.36
C LEU A 297 5.55 -13.85 17.74
N MET A 298 4.50 -14.43 18.37
CA MET A 298 3.80 -15.62 17.89
C MET A 298 4.73 -16.84 17.75
N ARG A 299 5.73 -16.93 18.61
CA ARG A 299 6.72 -18.02 18.57
C ARG A 299 6.07 -19.38 18.76
N GLU A 300 5.25 -19.52 19.79
CA GLU A 300 4.60 -20.78 20.13
C GLU A 300 3.67 -21.26 19.01
N GLU A 301 2.91 -20.33 18.42
CA GLU A 301 2.01 -20.64 17.31
C GLU A 301 2.80 -21.07 16.06
N LEU A 302 3.88 -20.36 15.73
CA LEU A 302 4.72 -20.68 14.57
C LEU A 302 5.41 -22.04 14.74
N GLU A 303 6.01 -22.30 15.92
CA GLU A 303 6.67 -23.57 16.23
C GLU A 303 5.64 -24.72 16.31
N GLY A 304 4.45 -24.44 16.85
CA GLY A 304 3.33 -25.40 16.87
C GLY A 304 2.89 -25.80 15.46
N LEU A 305 2.75 -24.81 14.57
CA LEU A 305 2.42 -25.06 13.15
C LEU A 305 3.55 -25.81 12.44
N ALA A 306 4.82 -25.42 12.63
CA ALA A 306 5.97 -26.09 12.01
C ALA A 306 6.10 -27.55 12.49
N LYS A 307 5.85 -27.80 13.77
CA LYS A 307 5.85 -29.17 14.34
C LYS A 307 4.70 -30.01 13.80
N LYS A 308 3.51 -29.42 13.63
CA LYS A 308 2.32 -30.11 13.11
C LYS A 308 2.38 -30.36 11.61
N PHE A 309 2.99 -29.44 10.86
CA PHE A 309 3.05 -29.47 9.40
C PHE A 309 4.49 -29.33 8.86
N PRO A 310 5.41 -30.25 9.25
CA PRO A 310 6.84 -30.13 8.91
C PRO A 310 7.13 -30.18 7.40
N GLN A 311 6.20 -30.71 6.60
CA GLN A 311 6.33 -30.75 5.15
C GLN A 311 5.92 -29.43 4.48
N LYS A 312 5.17 -28.57 5.20
CA LYS A 312 4.64 -27.30 4.67
C LYS A 312 5.38 -26.08 5.22
N LEU A 313 5.88 -26.13 6.46
CA LEU A 313 6.43 -24.96 7.13
C LEU A 313 7.78 -25.24 7.77
N GLU A 314 8.77 -24.47 7.38
CA GLU A 314 10.07 -24.34 8.05
C GLU A 314 10.21 -22.92 8.61
N VAL A 315 10.61 -22.78 9.88
CA VAL A 315 10.82 -21.51 10.55
C VAL A 315 12.28 -21.39 11.01
N ARG A 316 12.91 -20.26 10.70
CA ARG A 316 14.27 -19.92 11.15
C ARG A 316 14.28 -18.49 11.71
N TYR A 317 14.75 -18.37 12.93
CA TYR A 317 14.89 -17.08 13.61
C TYR A 317 16.28 -16.51 13.40
N VAL A 318 16.33 -15.19 13.14
CA VAL A 318 17.56 -14.41 12.96
C VAL A 318 17.52 -13.27 13.96
N LEU A 319 18.44 -13.25 14.95
CA LEU A 319 18.41 -12.27 16.03
C LEU A 319 19.68 -11.40 16.02
N SER A 320 19.48 -10.08 16.11
CA SER A 320 20.59 -9.13 16.02
C SER A 320 21.29 -8.86 17.35
N ARG A 321 20.63 -9.12 18.49
CA ARG A 321 21.12 -8.87 19.85
C ARG A 321 20.85 -10.06 20.74
N VAL A 322 21.73 -11.02 20.72
CA VAL A 322 21.61 -12.24 21.51
C VAL A 322 22.94 -12.65 22.13
N GLY A 323 22.87 -13.25 23.31
CA GLY A 323 23.98 -13.84 23.99
C GLY A 323 24.45 -15.16 23.34
N ASP A 324 25.50 -15.77 23.94
CA ASP A 324 26.14 -16.98 23.39
C ASP A 324 25.26 -18.21 23.45
N ASP A 325 24.23 -18.22 24.27
CA ASP A 325 23.29 -19.33 24.43
C ASP A 325 22.30 -19.49 23.24
N TRP A 326 22.16 -18.46 22.40
CA TRP A 326 21.28 -18.53 21.25
C TRP A 326 21.78 -19.49 20.19
N LYS A 327 20.96 -20.51 19.88
CA LYS A 327 21.29 -21.57 18.91
C LYS A 327 20.83 -21.29 17.48
N GLY A 328 20.03 -20.22 17.26
CA GLY A 328 19.60 -19.79 15.93
C GLY A 328 20.62 -18.91 15.24
N TYR A 329 20.19 -18.26 14.14
CA TYR A 329 21.06 -17.36 13.39
C TYR A 329 21.23 -16.03 14.12
N ARG A 330 22.45 -15.46 14.00
CA ARG A 330 22.84 -14.18 14.63
C ARG A 330 23.00 -13.11 13.58
N GLY A 331 22.72 -11.87 13.95
CA GLY A 331 22.86 -10.70 13.08
C GLY A 331 21.61 -10.39 12.27
N PHE A 332 21.80 -10.11 10.99
CA PHE A 332 20.72 -9.77 10.06
C PHE A 332 20.54 -10.85 9.01
N VAL A 333 19.37 -10.87 8.36
CA VAL A 333 19.15 -11.73 7.20
C VAL A 333 20.14 -11.35 6.10
N SER A 334 20.90 -12.33 5.63
CA SER A 334 21.91 -12.19 4.57
C SER A 334 21.52 -12.96 3.33
N GLY A 335 22.19 -12.68 2.20
CA GLY A 335 22.03 -13.44 0.96
C GLY A 335 22.34 -14.93 1.14
N GLU A 336 23.35 -15.26 1.95
CA GLU A 336 23.69 -16.65 2.27
C GLU A 336 22.58 -17.40 2.98
N LEU A 337 21.91 -16.72 3.95
CA LEU A 337 20.76 -17.33 4.64
C LEU A 337 19.56 -17.50 3.70
N ILE A 338 19.33 -16.53 2.82
CA ILE A 338 18.28 -16.61 1.81
C ILE A 338 18.57 -17.78 0.86
N GLU A 339 19.79 -17.87 0.34
CA GLU A 339 20.19 -18.96 -0.56
C GLU A 339 20.05 -20.33 0.11
N LYS A 340 20.49 -20.45 1.38
CA LYS A 340 20.44 -21.69 2.15
C LYS A 340 19.03 -22.19 2.43
N HIS A 341 18.07 -21.29 2.75
CA HIS A 341 16.75 -21.67 3.24
C HIS A 341 15.62 -21.42 2.23
N ILE A 342 15.80 -20.49 1.30
CA ILE A 342 14.78 -20.14 0.31
C ILE A 342 15.28 -20.52 -1.09
N GLY A 343 16.58 -20.34 -1.34
CA GLY A 343 17.19 -20.54 -2.65
C GLY A 343 16.98 -19.39 -3.61
N GLY A 344 17.49 -19.55 -4.84
CA GLY A 344 17.35 -18.57 -5.91
C GLY A 344 15.96 -18.54 -6.55
N PRO A 345 15.75 -17.60 -7.51
CA PRO A 345 14.47 -17.44 -8.21
C PRO A 345 14.07 -18.69 -9.01
N GLY A 346 12.78 -18.82 -9.27
CA GLY A 346 12.20 -19.90 -10.06
C GLY A 346 10.74 -19.62 -10.39
N ASP A 347 10.23 -20.22 -11.46
CA ASP A 347 8.89 -19.91 -12.01
C ASP A 347 7.75 -20.17 -11.02
N THR A 348 7.92 -21.16 -10.14
CA THR A 348 6.91 -21.56 -9.15
C THR A 348 7.23 -21.07 -7.74
N LYS A 349 8.26 -20.20 -7.63
CA LYS A 349 8.70 -19.63 -6.35
C LYS A 349 8.30 -18.17 -6.21
N LYS A 350 7.93 -17.78 -5.00
CA LYS A 350 7.60 -16.40 -4.65
C LYS A 350 8.30 -16.01 -3.34
N ILE A 351 8.58 -14.72 -3.19
CA ILE A 351 9.04 -14.13 -1.94
C ILE A 351 7.96 -13.20 -1.39
N LEU A 352 7.65 -13.35 -0.11
CA LEU A 352 6.84 -12.39 0.65
C LEU A 352 7.75 -11.66 1.64
N LEU A 353 7.73 -10.35 1.61
CA LEU A 353 8.61 -9.49 2.42
C LEU A 353 7.77 -8.48 3.21
N CYS A 354 7.98 -8.43 4.53
CA CYS A 354 7.35 -7.45 5.41
C CYS A 354 8.23 -7.15 6.63
N GLY A 355 8.36 -5.89 6.99
CA GLY A 355 9.16 -5.48 8.14
C GLY A 355 9.45 -3.98 8.16
N PRO A 356 10.36 -3.54 9.03
CA PRO A 356 10.79 -2.15 9.07
C PRO A 356 11.35 -1.68 7.72
N PRO A 357 11.13 -0.42 7.31
CA PRO A 357 11.54 0.09 5.99
C PRO A 357 13.02 -0.14 5.67
N ALA A 358 13.92 0.03 6.65
CA ALA A 358 15.34 -0.21 6.47
C ALA A 358 15.64 -1.68 6.10
N MET A 359 14.99 -2.63 6.78
CA MET A 359 15.12 -4.07 6.47
C MET A 359 14.55 -4.38 5.08
N VAL A 360 13.35 -3.88 4.76
CA VAL A 360 12.71 -4.12 3.46
C VAL A 360 13.60 -3.61 2.32
N ASN A 361 14.21 -2.42 2.47
CA ASN A 361 15.11 -1.86 1.46
C ASN A 361 16.40 -2.70 1.31
N ALA A 362 16.98 -3.15 2.42
CA ALA A 362 18.16 -4.02 2.39
C ALA A 362 17.84 -5.36 1.71
N MET A 363 16.70 -5.97 2.04
CA MET A 363 16.28 -7.24 1.42
C MET A 363 16.00 -7.08 -0.06
N LYS A 364 15.36 -5.99 -0.49
CA LYS A 364 15.18 -5.71 -1.93
C LYS A 364 16.48 -5.65 -2.69
N LYS A 365 17.51 -5.03 -2.11
CA LYS A 365 18.84 -4.97 -2.72
C LYS A 365 19.44 -6.37 -2.84
N ILE A 366 19.49 -7.13 -1.74
CA ILE A 366 20.05 -8.48 -1.72
C ILE A 366 19.30 -9.41 -2.69
N LEU A 367 17.96 -9.41 -2.67
CA LEU A 367 17.18 -10.24 -3.59
C LEU A 367 17.40 -9.86 -5.05
N GLY A 368 17.56 -8.56 -5.36
CA GLY A 368 17.92 -8.09 -6.69
C GLY A 368 19.28 -8.60 -7.16
N GLU A 369 20.29 -8.57 -6.28
CA GLU A 369 21.64 -9.12 -6.53
C GLU A 369 21.61 -10.65 -6.72
N MET A 370 20.67 -11.36 -6.07
CA MET A 370 20.42 -12.79 -6.26
C MET A 370 19.60 -13.13 -7.52
N GLY A 371 19.22 -12.13 -8.33
CA GLY A 371 18.49 -12.32 -9.59
C GLY A 371 16.97 -12.38 -9.48
N TRP A 372 16.38 -12.06 -8.29
CA TRP A 372 14.94 -11.96 -8.18
C TRP A 372 14.40 -10.71 -8.90
N ALA A 373 13.32 -10.86 -9.66
CA ALA A 373 12.64 -9.72 -10.27
C ALA A 373 11.95 -8.88 -9.19
N MET A 374 12.41 -7.62 -9.03
CA MET A 374 11.89 -6.72 -8.00
C MET A 374 10.54 -6.13 -8.41
N PRO A 375 9.63 -5.93 -7.43
CA PRO A 375 8.36 -5.28 -7.72
C PRO A 375 8.57 -3.84 -8.15
N GLY A 376 7.64 -3.32 -8.96
CA GLY A 376 7.57 -1.90 -9.29
C GLY A 376 7.21 -1.02 -8.09
N ALA A 377 6.83 0.23 -8.36
CA ALA A 377 6.42 1.18 -7.31
C ALA A 377 5.25 0.67 -6.43
N VAL A 378 4.38 -0.16 -7.01
CA VAL A 378 3.29 -0.86 -6.30
C VAL A 378 3.45 -2.35 -6.56
N ALA A 379 3.61 -3.13 -5.48
CA ALA A 379 3.70 -4.58 -5.56
C ALA A 379 2.37 -5.18 -6.04
N LYS A 380 2.46 -6.14 -6.97
CA LYS A 380 1.33 -6.89 -7.52
C LYS A 380 1.42 -8.35 -7.06
N ALA A 381 0.28 -9.01 -6.89
CA ALA A 381 0.26 -10.43 -6.53
C ALA A 381 1.02 -11.32 -7.54
N THR A 382 1.14 -10.88 -8.80
CA THR A 382 1.88 -11.59 -9.85
C THR A 382 3.40 -11.47 -9.73
N ASP A 383 3.93 -10.50 -8.97
CA ASP A 383 5.37 -10.27 -8.85
C ASP A 383 6.06 -11.46 -8.17
N SER A 384 7.33 -11.70 -8.51
CA SER A 384 8.15 -12.76 -7.86
C SER A 384 8.45 -12.42 -6.41
N VAL A 385 8.58 -11.12 -6.11
CA VAL A 385 8.77 -10.57 -4.76
C VAL A 385 7.59 -9.65 -4.45
N PHE A 386 6.81 -9.99 -3.44
CA PHE A 386 5.71 -9.14 -2.96
C PHE A 386 6.10 -8.50 -1.64
N CYS A 387 5.94 -7.17 -1.55
CA CYS A 387 6.17 -6.41 -0.32
C CYS A 387 4.83 -5.90 0.21
N PHE A 388 4.53 -6.26 1.47
CA PHE A 388 3.33 -5.80 2.18
C PHE A 388 3.43 -4.34 2.63
#